data_6da93815ccaf97917ed22b91c2daafde
#
_entry.id   6da93815ccaf97917ed22b91c2daafde
#
_cell.length_a   1.000
_cell.length_b   1.000
_cell.length_c   1.000
_cell.angle_alpha   90.00
_cell.angle_beta   90.00
_cell.angle_gamma   90.00
#
_symmetry.space_group_name_H-M   'P 1'
#
loop_
_entity.id
_entity.type
_entity.pdbx_description
1 polymer ?
#
loop_
_entity_poly.entity_id
_entity_poly.type
_entity_poly.pdbx_seq_one_letter_code
_entity_poly.pdbx_strand_id
1 'polypeptide(L)'
;MVLTHLHADHCGGGVVKAGAGSGYRLTFPNAIYHASRAQWDWAVKNNPREEDAFLEENILPIMESGHLSLVDEECELFDGFSVRLCYGHTPGLMIPVIKYKDKTLVYTGDLIPTAAHIPLIWNMSYDIESLRTIDEKKSLLEEALSNNYILVFQHDESAECCTLEMTDKGIRAKEKFGFADINPPTGAVEKV
;
A
#
# COMPACT_ATOMS: atom_id res chain seq x y z
N MET A 1 12.51 -3.70 3.07
CA MET A 1 11.59 -2.65 2.60
C MET A 1 10.56 -3.29 1.69
N VAL A 2 9.28 -2.99 1.82
CA VAL A 2 8.23 -3.48 0.93
C VAL A 2 7.68 -2.29 0.16
N LEU A 3 7.72 -2.35 -1.16
CA LEU A 3 7.16 -1.35 -2.06
C LEU A 3 5.79 -1.85 -2.50
N THR A 4 4.73 -1.13 -2.16
CA THR A 4 3.37 -1.51 -2.58
C THR A 4 3.29 -1.56 -4.10
N HIS A 5 3.80 -0.53 -4.75
CA HIS A 5 3.94 -0.42 -6.20
C HIS A 5 5.02 0.63 -6.55
N LEU A 6 5.30 0.81 -7.83
CA LEU A 6 6.46 1.58 -8.29
C LEU A 6 6.13 2.98 -8.80
N HIS A 7 4.94 3.53 -8.53
CA HIS A 7 4.68 4.95 -8.77
C HIS A 7 5.61 5.80 -7.90
N ALA A 8 5.99 6.96 -8.41
CA ALA A 8 7.05 7.80 -7.85
C ALA A 8 6.83 8.22 -6.40
N ASP A 9 5.59 8.47 -5.99
CA ASP A 9 5.20 8.86 -4.63
C ASP A 9 5.20 7.67 -3.64
N HIS A 10 5.29 6.43 -4.14
CA HIS A 10 5.36 5.21 -3.33
C HIS A 10 6.76 4.61 -3.26
N CYS A 11 7.55 4.68 -4.34
CA CYS A 11 8.89 4.09 -4.37
C CYS A 11 10.04 5.11 -4.30
N GLY A 12 9.79 6.40 -4.62
CA GLY A 12 10.82 7.43 -4.75
C GLY A 12 11.68 7.63 -3.50
N GLY A 13 11.13 7.40 -2.31
CA GLY A 13 11.89 7.42 -1.04
C GLY A 13 12.89 6.28 -0.89
N GLY A 14 12.84 5.26 -1.74
CA GLY A 14 13.76 4.12 -1.75
C GLY A 14 15.16 4.43 -2.29
N VAL A 15 15.31 5.55 -3.00
CA VAL A 15 16.53 5.97 -3.68
C VAL A 15 16.82 7.44 -3.41
N VAL A 16 18.08 7.80 -3.29
CA VAL A 16 18.54 9.19 -3.13
C VAL A 16 19.70 9.48 -4.08
N LYS A 17 19.84 10.74 -4.49
CA LYS A 17 21.01 11.20 -5.25
C LYS A 17 22.29 10.98 -4.45
N ALA A 18 23.31 10.42 -5.08
CA ALA A 18 24.62 10.23 -4.51
C ALA A 18 25.36 11.56 -4.50
N GLY A 19 25.54 12.20 -3.33
CA GLY A 19 26.37 13.38 -3.03
C GLY A 19 26.77 14.28 -4.20
N ALA A 20 28.04 14.72 -4.25
CA ALA A 20 28.60 15.58 -5.30
C ALA A 20 28.90 14.85 -6.64
N GLY A 21 28.58 13.56 -6.74
CA GLY A 21 28.75 12.74 -7.95
C GLY A 21 27.46 12.64 -8.76
N SER A 22 27.57 12.18 -10.01
CA SER A 22 26.44 11.73 -10.79
C SER A 22 26.02 10.34 -10.35
N GLY A 23 24.72 10.12 -10.14
CA GLY A 23 24.15 8.80 -9.86
C GLY A 23 23.24 8.76 -8.64
N TYR A 24 22.77 7.56 -8.35
CA TYR A 24 21.81 7.29 -7.29
C TYR A 24 22.33 6.19 -6.37
N ARG A 25 21.85 6.13 -5.15
CA ARG A 25 22.11 5.06 -4.19
C ARG A 25 20.84 4.73 -3.42
N LEU A 26 20.79 3.52 -2.86
CA LEU A 26 19.67 3.14 -2.00
C LEU A 26 19.63 4.02 -0.74
N THR A 27 18.43 4.44 -0.35
CA THR A 27 18.19 5.14 0.92
C THR A 27 18.48 4.20 2.10
N PHE A 28 18.12 2.93 1.96
CA PHE A 28 18.32 1.88 2.96
C PHE A 28 19.28 0.81 2.43
N PRO A 29 20.61 1.02 2.50
CA PRO A 29 21.60 0.17 1.82
C PRO A 29 21.70 -1.24 2.38
N ASN A 30 21.15 -1.49 3.58
CA ASN A 30 21.15 -2.82 4.22
C ASN A 30 19.81 -3.55 4.06
N ALA A 31 18.82 -2.93 3.40
CA ALA A 31 17.52 -3.54 3.21
C ALA A 31 17.43 -4.31 1.89
N ILE A 32 16.68 -5.41 1.90
CA ILE A 32 16.13 -6.00 0.68
C ILE A 32 14.86 -5.25 0.32
N TYR A 33 14.71 -4.91 -0.94
CA TYR A 33 13.56 -4.21 -1.50
C TYR A 33 12.64 -5.23 -2.16
N HIS A 34 11.47 -5.47 -1.58
CA HIS A 34 10.46 -6.36 -2.14
C HIS A 34 9.50 -5.57 -3.00
N ALA A 35 9.34 -5.99 -4.25
CA ALA A 35 8.32 -5.52 -5.18
C ALA A 35 7.66 -6.71 -5.86
N SER A 36 6.41 -6.60 -6.34
CA SER A 36 5.84 -7.71 -7.09
C SER A 36 6.49 -7.81 -8.48
N ARG A 37 6.64 -9.03 -8.98
CA ARG A 37 7.13 -9.25 -10.35
C ARG A 37 6.19 -8.63 -11.38
N ALA A 38 4.90 -8.78 -11.20
CA ALA A 38 3.91 -8.21 -12.09
C ALA A 38 4.04 -6.69 -12.21
N GLN A 39 4.24 -5.99 -11.06
CA GLN A 39 4.45 -4.55 -11.06
C GLN A 39 5.78 -4.17 -11.70
N TRP A 40 6.85 -4.93 -11.41
CA TRP A 40 8.15 -4.70 -12.01
C TRP A 40 8.09 -4.80 -13.54
N ASP A 41 7.56 -5.94 -14.05
CA ASP A 41 7.45 -6.20 -15.48
C ASP A 41 6.53 -5.19 -16.19
N TRP A 42 5.57 -4.62 -15.47
CA TRP A 42 4.70 -3.57 -15.96
C TRP A 42 5.41 -2.22 -16.03
N ALA A 43 6.06 -1.81 -14.96
CA ALA A 43 6.74 -0.51 -14.85
C ALA A 43 7.87 -0.35 -15.87
N VAL A 44 8.69 -1.40 -16.08
CA VAL A 44 9.81 -1.33 -17.04
C VAL A 44 9.39 -1.36 -18.51
N LYS A 45 8.15 -1.74 -18.81
CA LYS A 45 7.63 -1.72 -20.20
C LYS A 45 7.21 -0.34 -20.65
N ASN A 46 7.02 0.56 -19.69
CA ASN A 46 6.48 1.89 -19.87
C ASN A 46 5.21 1.92 -20.76
N ASN A 47 4.23 2.66 -20.36
CA ASN A 47 3.00 2.84 -21.10
C ASN A 47 2.54 4.30 -21.02
N PRO A 48 1.85 4.82 -22.06
CA PRO A 48 1.48 6.24 -22.11
C PRO A 48 0.55 6.70 -20.98
N ARG A 49 -0.08 5.77 -20.28
CA ARG A 49 -1.01 6.09 -19.18
C ARG A 49 -0.30 6.41 -17.88
N GLU A 50 0.85 5.77 -17.64
CA GLU A 50 1.59 5.83 -16.39
C GLU A 50 3.05 6.30 -16.56
N GLU A 51 3.44 6.79 -17.78
CA GLU A 51 4.83 7.19 -18.07
C GLU A 51 5.36 8.26 -17.10
N ASP A 52 4.49 9.17 -16.66
CA ASP A 52 4.85 10.21 -15.69
C ASP A 52 4.90 9.69 -14.25
N ALA A 53 4.35 8.50 -13.98
CA ALA A 53 4.32 7.89 -12.66
C ALA A 53 5.52 6.96 -12.41
N PHE A 54 6.07 6.32 -13.45
CA PHE A 54 7.23 5.44 -13.36
C PHE A 54 8.51 6.19 -13.72
N LEU A 55 9.27 6.62 -12.71
CA LEU A 55 10.54 7.31 -12.91
C LEU A 55 11.70 6.32 -12.86
N GLU A 56 12.46 6.22 -13.96
CA GLU A 56 13.61 5.30 -14.07
C GLU A 56 14.62 5.49 -12.93
N GLU A 57 14.87 6.74 -12.54
CA GLU A 57 15.78 7.07 -11.44
C GLU A 57 15.34 6.53 -10.06
N ASN A 58 14.06 6.20 -9.89
CA ASN A 58 13.54 5.59 -8.66
C ASN A 58 13.58 4.07 -8.70
N ILE A 59 13.58 3.48 -9.90
CA ILE A 59 13.39 2.04 -10.11
C ILE A 59 14.71 1.35 -10.43
N LEU A 60 15.44 1.82 -11.45
CA LEU A 60 16.64 1.15 -11.95
C LEU A 60 17.75 1.00 -10.90
N PRO A 61 18.04 2.00 -10.04
CA PRO A 61 19.07 1.86 -9.01
C PRO A 61 18.78 0.76 -8.00
N ILE A 62 17.51 0.44 -7.74
CA ILE A 62 17.11 -0.67 -6.87
C ILE A 62 17.54 -2.00 -7.50
N MET A 63 17.28 -2.18 -8.79
CA MET A 63 17.69 -3.37 -9.52
C MET A 63 19.22 -3.50 -9.60
N GLU A 64 19.90 -2.41 -10.00
CA GLU A 64 21.34 -2.37 -10.19
C GLU A 64 22.11 -2.62 -8.88
N SER A 65 21.49 -2.30 -7.74
CA SER A 65 22.09 -2.55 -6.42
C SER A 65 22.21 -4.03 -6.05
N GLY A 66 21.46 -4.91 -6.71
CA GLY A 66 21.32 -6.33 -6.35
C GLY A 66 20.49 -6.59 -5.08
N HIS A 67 19.80 -5.56 -4.55
CA HIS A 67 18.94 -5.66 -3.36
C HIS A 67 17.45 -5.87 -3.67
N LEU A 68 17.09 -6.01 -4.95
CA LEU A 68 15.72 -6.27 -5.38
C LEU A 68 15.35 -7.75 -5.16
N SER A 69 14.21 -7.97 -4.53
CA SER A 69 13.57 -9.29 -4.39
C SER A 69 12.17 -9.22 -4.98
N LEU A 70 11.93 -9.99 -6.02
CA LEU A 70 10.63 -10.02 -6.70
C LEU A 70 9.71 -11.07 -6.09
N VAL A 71 8.48 -10.66 -5.80
CA VAL A 71 7.40 -11.48 -5.24
C VAL A 71 6.50 -11.91 -6.40
N ASP A 72 6.39 -13.22 -6.63
CA ASP A 72 5.66 -13.78 -7.77
C ASP A 72 4.16 -13.99 -7.49
N GLU A 73 3.82 -14.25 -6.23
CA GLU A 73 2.46 -14.57 -5.79
C GLU A 73 2.19 -14.07 -4.36
N GLU A 74 0.94 -14.07 -3.97
CA GLU A 74 0.55 -13.75 -2.59
C GLU A 74 1.25 -14.70 -1.61
N CYS A 75 1.92 -14.15 -0.62
CA CYS A 75 2.68 -14.94 0.35
C CYS A 75 2.87 -14.22 1.68
N GLU A 76 3.31 -14.96 2.68
CA GLU A 76 3.85 -14.42 3.91
C GLU A 76 5.34 -14.13 3.69
N LEU A 77 5.71 -12.85 3.66
CA LEU A 77 7.11 -12.41 3.48
C LEU A 77 7.93 -12.58 4.76
N PHE A 78 7.28 -12.33 5.90
CA PHE A 78 7.86 -12.44 7.24
C PHE A 78 6.78 -12.94 8.19
N ASP A 79 7.17 -13.48 9.34
CA ASP A 79 6.23 -13.92 10.37
C ASP A 79 5.21 -12.79 10.71
N GLY A 80 3.94 -13.09 10.46
CA GLY A 80 2.84 -12.14 10.65
C GLY A 80 2.76 -11.00 9.63
N PHE A 81 3.54 -11.02 8.55
CA PHE A 81 3.51 -10.02 7.49
C PHE A 81 3.30 -10.69 6.13
N SER A 82 2.10 -10.64 5.62
CA SER A 82 1.75 -11.18 4.29
C SER A 82 1.43 -10.05 3.31
N VAL A 83 1.47 -10.38 2.01
CA VAL A 83 1.09 -9.47 0.93
C VAL A 83 0.06 -10.12 0.03
N ARG A 84 -0.90 -9.33 -0.42
CA ARG A 84 -1.85 -9.67 -1.48
C ARG A 84 -1.50 -8.91 -2.74
N LEU A 85 -1.90 -9.44 -3.89
CA LEU A 85 -1.69 -8.81 -5.18
C LEU A 85 -3.01 -8.29 -5.74
N CYS A 86 -3.04 -7.00 -6.05
CA CYS A 86 -4.13 -6.33 -6.73
C CYS A 86 -3.65 -5.82 -8.10
N TYR A 87 -4.58 -5.65 -9.03
CA TYR A 87 -4.23 -5.33 -10.42
C TYR A 87 -5.09 -4.21 -11.00
N GLY A 88 -6.05 -3.71 -10.23
CA GLY A 88 -6.99 -2.70 -10.73
C GLY A 88 -6.39 -1.31 -10.81
N HIS A 89 -5.71 -0.86 -9.75
CA HIS A 89 -5.01 0.43 -9.73
C HIS A 89 -3.82 0.43 -10.69
N THR A 90 -2.90 -0.49 -10.48
CA THR A 90 -1.79 -0.81 -11.37
C THR A 90 -1.44 -2.29 -11.21
N PRO A 91 -1.02 -3.01 -12.27
CA PRO A 91 -0.77 -4.45 -12.19
C PRO A 91 0.27 -4.81 -11.13
N GLY A 92 -0.12 -5.67 -10.18
CA GLY A 92 0.78 -6.18 -9.16
C GLY A 92 0.96 -5.26 -7.94
N LEU A 93 0.04 -4.33 -7.69
CA LEU A 93 -0.03 -3.59 -6.44
C LEU A 93 -0.07 -4.57 -5.26
N MET A 94 0.90 -4.47 -4.34
CA MET A 94 0.94 -5.27 -3.11
C MET A 94 0.19 -4.57 -1.98
N ILE A 95 -0.69 -5.30 -1.33
CA ILE A 95 -1.43 -4.87 -0.14
C ILE A 95 -0.88 -5.63 1.07
N PRO A 96 -0.08 -5.00 1.93
CA PRO A 96 0.39 -5.60 3.17
C PRO A 96 -0.75 -5.88 4.15
N VAL A 97 -0.77 -7.12 4.68
CA VAL A 97 -1.65 -7.57 5.76
C VAL A 97 -0.77 -7.99 6.93
N ILE A 98 -0.88 -7.28 8.05
CA ILE A 98 0.08 -7.33 9.13
C ILE A 98 -0.63 -7.76 10.42
N LYS A 99 -0.21 -8.87 11.01
CA LYS A 99 -0.62 -9.29 12.35
C LYS A 99 0.15 -8.48 13.38
N TYR A 100 -0.56 -7.73 14.18
CA TYR A 100 0.02 -6.91 15.23
C TYR A 100 -0.71 -7.14 16.55
N LYS A 101 -0.11 -7.92 17.46
CA LYS A 101 -0.74 -8.39 18.70
C LYS A 101 -2.05 -9.16 18.39
N ASP A 102 -3.17 -8.66 18.92
CA ASP A 102 -4.52 -9.19 18.71
C ASP A 102 -5.25 -8.59 17.50
N LYS A 103 -4.58 -7.73 16.74
CA LYS A 103 -5.16 -6.99 15.61
C LYS A 103 -4.53 -7.40 14.27
N THR A 104 -5.29 -7.20 13.21
CA THR A 104 -4.79 -7.28 11.84
C THR A 104 -4.90 -5.90 11.21
N LEU A 105 -3.78 -5.40 10.71
CA LEU A 105 -3.67 -4.13 10.00
C LEU A 105 -3.58 -4.43 8.52
N VAL A 106 -4.33 -3.68 7.70
CA VAL A 106 -4.25 -3.75 6.24
C VAL A 106 -3.80 -2.39 5.73
N TYR A 107 -2.58 -2.33 5.21
CA TYR A 107 -2.09 -1.13 4.54
C TYR A 107 -2.64 -1.11 3.12
N THR A 108 -3.62 -0.25 2.89
CA THR A 108 -4.48 -0.31 1.71
C THR A 108 -3.82 0.21 0.43
N GLY A 109 -2.69 0.93 0.55
CA GLY A 109 -2.04 1.54 -0.60
C GLY A 109 -3.06 2.29 -1.47
N ASP A 110 -2.91 2.16 -2.77
CA ASP A 110 -3.77 2.84 -3.72
C ASP A 110 -5.00 2.04 -4.18
N LEU A 111 -5.21 0.85 -3.61
CA LEU A 111 -6.50 0.18 -3.73
C LEU A 111 -7.61 0.98 -3.04
N ILE A 112 -7.31 1.52 -1.83
CA ILE A 112 -8.19 2.41 -1.07
C ILE A 112 -7.31 3.52 -0.47
N PRO A 113 -7.01 4.60 -1.22
CA PRO A 113 -6.02 5.59 -0.79
C PRO A 113 -6.43 6.41 0.42
N THR A 114 -7.74 6.61 0.63
CA THR A 114 -8.30 7.38 1.76
C THR A 114 -9.60 6.76 2.25
N ALA A 115 -10.06 7.13 3.44
CA ALA A 115 -11.36 6.74 3.96
C ALA A 115 -12.54 7.17 3.06
N ALA A 116 -12.38 8.24 2.28
CA ALA A 116 -13.39 8.68 1.31
C ALA A 116 -13.57 7.70 0.15
N HIS A 117 -12.56 6.85 -0.13
CA HIS A 117 -12.61 5.82 -1.17
C HIS A 117 -13.15 4.47 -0.69
N ILE A 118 -13.55 4.32 0.58
CA ILE A 118 -14.20 3.10 1.08
C ILE A 118 -15.52 2.80 0.34
N PRO A 119 -16.40 3.77 0.05
CA PRO A 119 -17.59 3.50 -0.75
C PRO A 119 -17.23 2.83 -2.07
N LEU A 120 -17.88 1.71 -2.40
CA LEU A 120 -17.43 0.76 -3.40
C LEU A 120 -17.18 1.37 -4.79
N ILE A 121 -18.04 2.29 -5.22
CA ILE A 121 -17.95 2.92 -6.54
C ILE A 121 -17.00 4.13 -6.62
N TRP A 122 -16.37 4.51 -5.49
CA TRP A 122 -15.47 5.66 -5.46
C TRP A 122 -14.03 5.18 -5.70
N ASN A 123 -13.59 5.31 -6.94
CA ASN A 123 -12.26 4.95 -7.42
C ASN A 123 -11.48 6.18 -7.86
N MET A 124 -10.17 6.01 -7.99
CA MET A 124 -9.33 7.05 -8.58
C MET A 124 -9.52 7.10 -10.10
N SER A 125 -9.46 8.30 -10.67
CA SER A 125 -9.63 8.50 -12.12
C SER A 125 -8.49 7.89 -12.95
N TYR A 126 -7.37 7.59 -12.32
CA TYR A 126 -6.17 7.03 -12.95
C TYR A 126 -5.97 5.53 -12.67
N ASP A 127 -6.95 4.85 -12.09
CA ASP A 127 -6.93 3.38 -12.04
C ASP A 127 -6.90 2.80 -13.47
N ILE A 128 -5.99 1.86 -13.69
CA ILE A 128 -5.82 1.23 -15.03
C ILE A 128 -7.04 0.39 -15.37
N GLU A 129 -7.55 -0.39 -14.41
CA GLU A 129 -8.72 -1.25 -14.57
C GLU A 129 -9.76 -0.96 -13.47
N SER A 130 -10.47 0.17 -13.58
CA SER A 130 -11.40 0.66 -12.54
C SER A 130 -12.44 -0.37 -12.07
N LEU A 131 -12.97 -1.22 -12.98
CA LEU A 131 -13.93 -2.26 -12.59
C LEU A 131 -13.26 -3.35 -11.75
N ARG A 132 -12.01 -3.68 -12.07
CA ARG A 132 -11.21 -4.63 -11.29
C ARG A 132 -10.88 -4.07 -9.91
N THR A 133 -10.52 -2.78 -9.81
CA THR A 133 -10.36 -2.09 -8.53
C THR A 133 -11.62 -2.23 -7.66
N ILE A 134 -12.82 -2.10 -8.24
CA ILE A 134 -14.09 -2.26 -7.52
C ILE A 134 -14.23 -3.68 -6.97
N ASP A 135 -13.94 -4.71 -7.77
CA ASP A 135 -14.07 -6.10 -7.36
C ASP A 135 -13.05 -6.47 -6.27
N GLU A 136 -11.78 -6.06 -6.43
CA GLU A 136 -10.71 -6.27 -5.47
C GLU A 136 -11.01 -5.55 -4.14
N LYS A 137 -11.46 -4.30 -4.22
CA LYS A 137 -11.87 -3.49 -3.07
C LYS A 137 -13.06 -4.10 -2.34
N LYS A 138 -14.05 -4.61 -3.07
CA LYS A 138 -15.21 -5.31 -2.48
C LYS A 138 -14.76 -6.50 -1.66
N SER A 139 -13.95 -7.37 -2.25
CA SER A 139 -13.43 -8.57 -1.56
C SER A 139 -12.65 -8.22 -0.28
N LEU A 140 -11.75 -7.22 -0.37
CA LEU A 140 -10.98 -6.77 0.78
C LEU A 140 -11.85 -6.18 1.89
N LEU A 141 -12.82 -5.32 1.53
CA LEU A 141 -13.69 -4.66 2.51
C LEU A 141 -14.64 -5.64 3.22
N GLU A 142 -15.19 -6.63 2.50
CA GLU A 142 -16.05 -7.67 3.08
C GLU A 142 -15.26 -8.53 4.09
N GLU A 143 -14.04 -8.91 3.76
CA GLU A 143 -13.18 -9.65 4.65
C GLU A 143 -12.74 -8.80 5.86
N ALA A 144 -12.31 -7.56 5.62
CA ALA A 144 -11.86 -6.66 6.67
C ALA A 144 -12.97 -6.35 7.68
N LEU A 145 -14.22 -6.15 7.20
CA LEU A 145 -15.39 -5.99 8.06
C LEU A 145 -15.68 -7.26 8.89
N SER A 146 -15.64 -8.43 8.25
CA SER A 146 -15.98 -9.70 8.90
C SER A 146 -14.97 -10.10 9.98
N ASN A 147 -13.71 -9.69 9.83
CA ASN A 147 -12.61 -10.03 10.73
C ASN A 147 -12.14 -8.86 11.60
N ASN A 148 -12.84 -7.72 11.58
CA ASN A 148 -12.51 -6.51 12.35
C ASN A 148 -11.09 -6.00 12.06
N TYR A 149 -10.67 -6.00 10.80
CA TYR A 149 -9.38 -5.44 10.42
C TYR A 149 -9.36 -3.93 10.55
N ILE A 150 -8.19 -3.38 10.82
CA ILE A 150 -7.93 -1.95 10.79
C ILE A 150 -7.33 -1.61 9.42
N LEU A 151 -7.97 -0.72 8.68
CA LEU A 151 -7.40 -0.17 7.45
C LEU A 151 -6.43 0.96 7.80
N VAL A 152 -5.28 0.98 7.10
CA VAL A 152 -4.25 2.01 7.21
C VAL A 152 -4.11 2.67 5.85
N PHE A 153 -4.27 4.00 5.81
CA PHE A 153 -4.27 4.79 4.58
C PHE A 153 -2.93 5.49 4.35
N GLN A 154 -2.58 5.65 3.08
CA GLN A 154 -1.38 6.38 2.68
C GLN A 154 -1.67 7.85 2.37
N HIS A 155 -2.81 8.15 1.76
CA HIS A 155 -3.13 9.47 1.20
C HIS A 155 -4.23 10.23 1.96
N ASP A 156 -4.60 9.80 3.17
CA ASP A 156 -5.63 10.48 3.95
C ASP A 156 -5.03 11.48 4.94
N GLU A 157 -5.28 12.76 4.73
CA GLU A 157 -4.77 13.84 5.61
C GLU A 157 -5.49 13.89 6.97
N SER A 158 -6.68 13.29 7.07
CA SER A 158 -7.56 13.40 8.23
C SER A 158 -7.67 12.13 9.06
N ALA A 159 -7.29 10.99 8.49
CA ALA A 159 -7.42 9.68 9.13
C ALA A 159 -6.30 8.75 8.67
N GLU A 160 -5.34 8.45 9.55
CA GLU A 160 -4.31 7.45 9.24
C GLU A 160 -4.90 6.04 9.22
N CYS A 161 -5.88 5.78 10.08
CA CYS A 161 -6.52 4.48 10.26
C CYS A 161 -8.03 4.57 10.39
N CYS A 162 -8.73 3.47 10.10
CA CYS A 162 -10.12 3.32 10.46
C CYS A 162 -10.51 1.87 10.73
N THR A 163 -11.60 1.68 11.48
CA THR A 163 -12.42 0.46 11.50
C THR A 163 -13.58 0.59 10.53
N LEU A 164 -14.28 -0.51 10.28
CA LEU A 164 -15.38 -0.58 9.33
C LEU A 164 -16.71 -0.88 10.01
N GLU A 165 -17.79 -0.43 9.40
CA GLU A 165 -19.15 -0.84 9.73
C GLU A 165 -20.01 -1.04 8.48
N MET A 166 -21.05 -1.87 8.61
CA MET A 166 -22.09 -1.99 7.59
C MET A 166 -23.19 -0.96 7.84
N THR A 167 -23.54 -0.22 6.81
CA THR A 167 -24.66 0.75 6.82
C THR A 167 -25.70 0.39 5.76
N ASP A 168 -26.81 1.11 5.72
CA ASP A 168 -27.82 1.03 4.65
C ASP A 168 -27.24 1.38 3.26
N LYS A 169 -26.13 2.10 3.22
CA LYS A 169 -25.39 2.49 2.01
C LYS A 169 -24.15 1.63 1.74
N GLY A 170 -24.04 0.46 2.38
CA GLY A 170 -22.89 -0.46 2.30
C GLY A 170 -21.80 -0.15 3.33
N ILE A 171 -20.61 -0.73 3.13
CA ILE A 171 -19.49 -0.62 4.07
C ILE A 171 -18.97 0.83 4.11
N ARG A 172 -18.72 1.32 5.32
CA ARG A 172 -18.21 2.68 5.62
C ARG A 172 -17.15 2.63 6.71
N ALA A 173 -16.34 3.69 6.80
CA ALA A 173 -15.50 3.91 7.96
C ALA A 173 -16.39 4.15 9.19
N LYS A 174 -16.11 3.43 10.28
CA LYS A 174 -16.79 3.57 11.58
C LYS A 174 -16.04 4.57 12.45
N GLU A 175 -14.86 4.19 12.90
CA GLU A 175 -14.00 5.01 13.73
C GLU A 175 -12.76 5.39 12.93
N LYS A 176 -12.37 6.67 13.01
CA LYS A 176 -11.16 7.19 12.38
C LYS A 176 -10.20 7.65 13.47
N PHE A 177 -8.93 7.26 13.36
CA PHE A 177 -7.93 7.55 14.39
C PHE A 177 -6.51 7.58 13.80
N GLY A 178 -5.57 8.05 14.60
CA GLY A 178 -4.15 8.06 14.26
C GLY A 178 -3.49 6.72 14.47
N PHE A 179 -2.38 6.46 13.80
CA PHE A 179 -1.62 5.22 13.95
C PHE A 179 -1.14 5.00 15.40
N ALA A 180 -0.81 6.07 16.10
CA ALA A 180 -0.43 6.03 17.52
C ALA A 180 -1.53 5.47 18.44
N ASP A 181 -2.80 5.62 18.04
CA ASP A 181 -3.95 5.19 18.84
C ASP A 181 -4.24 3.68 18.71
N ILE A 182 -3.58 2.98 17.78
CA ILE A 182 -3.66 1.51 17.69
C ILE A 182 -3.22 0.85 18.98
N ASN A 183 -2.25 1.45 19.68
CA ASN A 183 -1.79 1.08 21.00
C ASN A 183 -1.61 2.34 21.86
N PRO A 184 -2.65 2.86 22.47
CA PRO A 184 -2.48 3.96 23.39
C PRO A 184 -1.51 3.54 24.53
N PRO A 185 -0.62 4.41 24.99
CA PRO A 185 0.28 4.11 26.08
C PRO A 185 -0.53 3.63 27.28
N THR A 186 -0.11 2.52 27.90
CA THR A 186 -0.72 1.97 29.11
C THR A 186 -0.70 3.06 30.20
N GLY A 187 -1.83 3.71 30.46
CA GLY A 187 -1.95 4.82 31.41
C GLY A 187 -2.69 6.06 30.91
N ALA A 188 -3.15 6.06 29.66
CA ALA A 188 -4.07 7.10 29.21
C ALA A 188 -5.43 6.90 29.92
N VAL A 189 -5.70 7.74 30.92
CA VAL A 189 -7.00 7.82 31.58
C VAL A 189 -8.02 8.23 30.53
N GLU A 190 -9.06 7.41 30.33
CA GLU A 190 -10.23 7.80 29.55
C GLU A 190 -10.71 9.16 30.08
N LYS A 191 -10.67 10.17 29.23
CA LYS A 191 -11.31 11.44 29.54
C LYS A 191 -12.81 11.22 29.46
N VAL A 192 -13.44 11.17 30.65
CA VAL A 192 -14.89 11.20 30.84
C VAL A 192 -15.47 12.50 30.31
#